data_4d25963bbc9cb1c5005ef49b17c26ec0
#
_entry.id   4d25963bbc9cb1c5005ef49b17c26ec0
#
_cell.length_a   1.000
_cell.length_b   1.000
_cell.length_c   1.000
_cell.angle_alpha   90.00
_cell.angle_beta   90.00
_cell.angle_gamma   90.00
#
_symmetry.space_group_name_H-M   'P 1'
#
loop_
_entity.id
_entity.type
_entity.pdbx_description
1 polymer ?
#
loop_
_entity_poly.entity_id
_entity_poly.type
_entity_poly.pdbx_seq_one_letter_code
_entity_poly.pdbx_strand_id
1 'polypeptide(L)'
;MGSIETSSPVRVRCKGILFDMDGILISSLGSVERSWTRWALMRGVDPAYAIRIAHGCRSVETIKRLRPDLDIEAENLVIENFEIEDTEGVALLPGIQRLLAALPKDRWTVVTSATEPLARVRLAAGGIPVPERIVTAESVQEGKPHPEPYLAGAALLGLRPEDCVVFEDAASGTEAGHAAGCTVIATTFSHSVESLAAADYLVADLTGMGVRNLGEQDGLELSFTPLAGR
;
A
#
# COMPACT_ATOMS: atom_id res chain seq x y z
N MET A 1 -5.88 30.63 2.24
CA MET A 1 -6.62 29.38 2.35
C MET A 1 -7.37 29.19 1.03
N GLY A 2 -6.77 28.47 0.07
CA GLY A 2 -7.45 28.13 -1.17
C GLY A 2 -8.52 27.08 -0.87
N SER A 3 -9.74 27.35 -1.28
CA SER A 3 -10.83 26.38 -1.23
C SER A 3 -10.44 25.19 -2.11
N ILE A 4 -10.33 24.00 -1.55
CA ILE A 4 -10.20 22.76 -2.32
C ILE A 4 -11.55 22.59 -3.02
N GLU A 5 -11.60 22.87 -4.33
CA GLU A 5 -12.78 22.55 -5.14
C GLU A 5 -12.92 21.02 -5.16
N THR A 6 -13.97 20.51 -4.52
CA THR A 6 -14.32 19.09 -4.58
C THR A 6 -15.02 18.81 -5.91
N SER A 7 -14.56 17.80 -6.63
CA SER A 7 -15.23 17.33 -7.85
C SER A 7 -16.56 16.64 -7.51
N SER A 8 -17.40 16.40 -8.53
CA SER A 8 -18.63 15.63 -8.35
C SER A 8 -18.34 14.20 -7.90
N PRO A 9 -19.23 13.56 -7.08
CA PRO A 9 -19.04 12.17 -6.67
C PRO A 9 -18.91 11.23 -7.87
N VAL A 10 -17.92 10.35 -7.80
CA VAL A 10 -17.62 9.33 -8.82
C VAL A 10 -18.08 7.96 -8.31
N ARG A 11 -18.45 7.08 -9.24
CA ARG A 11 -18.75 5.67 -8.98
C ARG A 11 -17.88 4.80 -9.86
N VAL A 12 -17.21 3.83 -9.23
CA VAL A 12 -16.35 2.85 -9.90
C VAL A 12 -16.88 1.46 -9.58
N ARG A 13 -17.03 0.62 -10.60
CA ARG A 13 -17.41 -0.79 -10.45
C ARG A 13 -16.18 -1.68 -10.52
N CYS A 14 -16.14 -2.68 -9.65
CA CYS A 14 -15.09 -3.69 -9.63
C CYS A 14 -15.63 -5.03 -9.10
N LYS A 15 -14.85 -6.10 -9.23
CA LYS A 15 -15.18 -7.39 -8.62
C LYS A 15 -14.30 -7.70 -7.42
N GLY A 16 -13.14 -7.04 -7.31
CA GLY A 16 -12.22 -7.20 -6.20
C GLY A 16 -11.41 -5.96 -5.91
N ILE A 17 -10.85 -5.92 -4.70
CA ILE A 17 -10.04 -4.81 -4.22
C ILE A 17 -8.68 -5.33 -3.77
N LEU A 18 -7.63 -4.66 -4.23
CA LEU A 18 -6.24 -4.94 -3.90
C LEU A 18 -5.71 -3.75 -3.08
N PHE A 19 -5.56 -3.96 -1.78
CA PHE A 19 -5.05 -2.92 -0.89
C PHE A 19 -3.54 -3.01 -0.75
N ASP A 20 -2.83 -1.91 -0.99
CA ASP A 20 -1.55 -1.75 -0.32
C ASP A 20 -1.76 -1.71 1.21
N MET A 21 -0.70 -1.94 1.96
CA MET A 21 -0.76 -2.02 3.42
C MET A 21 -0.38 -0.69 4.08
N ASP A 22 0.86 -0.29 3.91
CA ASP A 22 1.45 0.86 4.59
C ASP A 22 1.02 2.17 3.90
N GLY A 23 0.39 3.09 4.62
CA GLY A 23 -0.17 4.32 4.04
C GLY A 23 -1.58 4.18 3.46
N ILE A 24 -2.13 2.95 3.41
CA ILE A 24 -3.51 2.67 2.97
C ILE A 24 -4.33 2.03 4.09
N LEU A 25 -3.96 0.87 4.56
CA LEU A 25 -4.67 0.18 5.64
C LEU A 25 -4.22 0.69 7.00
N ILE A 26 -2.93 0.87 7.15
CA ILE A 26 -2.29 1.28 8.40
C ILE A 26 -1.29 2.41 8.18
N SER A 27 -1.06 3.20 9.22
CA SER A 27 0.11 4.08 9.34
C SER A 27 1.21 3.33 10.07
N SER A 28 2.37 3.21 9.44
CA SER A 28 3.59 2.63 10.02
C SER A 28 4.78 3.58 9.98
N LEU A 29 4.57 4.83 9.55
CA LEU A 29 5.64 5.81 9.29
C LEU A 29 6.61 5.94 10.46
N GLY A 30 6.12 6.06 11.70
CA GLY A 30 6.98 6.20 12.87
C GLY A 30 7.87 4.98 13.13
N SER A 31 7.35 3.76 12.95
CA SER A 31 8.11 2.50 13.08
C SER A 31 9.20 2.43 11.99
N VAL A 32 8.83 2.68 10.74
CA VAL A 32 9.77 2.71 9.60
C VAL A 32 10.88 3.73 9.82
N GLU A 33 10.54 4.96 10.20
CA GLU A 33 11.52 6.01 10.46
C GLU A 33 12.49 5.65 11.58
N ARG A 34 12.03 5.07 12.69
CA ARG A 34 12.89 4.64 13.79
C ARG A 34 13.81 3.50 13.40
N SER A 35 13.28 2.50 12.68
CA SER A 35 14.04 1.35 12.20
C SER A 35 15.14 1.75 11.22
N TRP A 36 14.81 2.57 10.23
CA TRP A 36 15.79 3.08 9.27
C TRP A 36 16.79 4.06 9.89
N THR A 37 16.37 4.87 10.86
CA THR A 37 17.28 5.71 11.64
C THR A 37 18.31 4.85 12.37
N ARG A 38 17.84 3.81 13.09
CA ARG A 38 18.71 2.88 13.82
C ARG A 38 19.71 2.20 12.89
N TRP A 39 19.24 1.66 11.77
CA TRP A 39 20.08 1.00 10.77
C TRP A 39 21.11 1.97 10.17
N ALA A 40 20.67 3.15 9.75
CA ALA A 40 21.53 4.15 9.14
C ALA A 40 22.70 4.56 10.06
N LEU A 41 22.40 4.83 11.33
CA LEU A 41 23.42 5.14 12.34
C LEU A 41 24.41 3.98 12.51
N MET A 42 23.95 2.73 12.54
CA MET A 42 24.80 1.55 12.65
C MET A 42 25.72 1.36 11.43
N ARG A 43 25.32 1.84 10.27
CA ARG A 43 26.05 1.66 8.99
C ARG A 43 26.74 2.91 8.48
N GLY A 44 26.74 4.02 9.25
CA GLY A 44 27.38 5.27 8.88
C GLY A 44 26.72 5.98 7.69
N VAL A 45 25.39 5.81 7.55
CA VAL A 45 24.55 6.48 6.54
C VAL A 45 23.81 7.63 7.21
N ASP A 46 23.54 8.71 6.47
CA ASP A 46 22.68 9.79 6.94
C ASP A 46 21.23 9.28 7.12
N PRO A 47 20.64 9.36 8.33
CA PRO A 47 19.30 8.83 8.59
C PRO A 47 18.22 9.47 7.72
N ALA A 48 18.26 10.79 7.52
CA ALA A 48 17.26 11.50 6.74
C ALA A 48 17.30 11.06 5.26
N TYR A 49 18.49 10.78 4.76
CA TYR A 49 18.66 10.24 3.42
C TYR A 49 18.13 8.80 3.31
N ALA A 50 18.45 7.95 4.30
CA ALA A 50 18.00 6.56 4.32
C ALA A 50 16.47 6.47 4.35
N ILE A 51 15.80 7.21 5.24
CA ILE A 51 14.34 7.28 5.35
C ILE A 51 13.70 7.70 4.03
N ARG A 52 14.23 8.77 3.40
CA ARG A 52 13.69 9.27 2.12
C ARG A 52 13.75 8.23 1.00
N ILE A 53 14.78 7.37 0.98
CA ILE A 53 14.93 6.32 -0.04
C ILE A 53 14.07 5.10 0.29
N ALA A 54 13.82 4.83 1.58
CA ALA A 54 13.09 3.65 2.03
C ALA A 54 11.57 3.72 1.76
N HIS A 55 10.99 4.91 1.73
CA HIS A 55 9.55 5.06 1.57
C HIS A 55 9.06 4.47 0.25
N GLY A 56 8.12 3.51 0.33
CA GLY A 56 7.48 2.89 -0.82
C GLY A 56 8.35 1.90 -1.61
N CYS A 57 9.59 1.61 -1.13
CA CYS A 57 10.52 0.69 -1.78
C CYS A 57 10.75 -0.56 -0.93
N ARG A 58 11.13 -1.66 -1.59
CA ARG A 58 11.60 -2.87 -0.88
C ARG A 58 12.89 -2.56 -0.14
N SER A 59 13.05 -3.07 1.08
CA SER A 59 14.25 -2.84 1.90
C SER A 59 15.52 -3.32 1.21
N VAL A 60 15.49 -4.46 0.53
CA VAL A 60 16.64 -4.98 -0.26
C VAL A 60 17.13 -3.98 -1.33
N GLU A 61 16.23 -3.28 -1.99
CA GLU A 61 16.56 -2.27 -3.01
C GLU A 61 17.13 -1.01 -2.38
N THR A 62 16.55 -0.60 -1.25
CA THR A 62 17.04 0.53 -0.46
C THR A 62 18.45 0.27 0.05
N ILE A 63 18.71 -0.91 0.63
CA ILE A 63 20.04 -1.29 1.13
C ILE A 63 21.06 -1.32 -0.02
N LYS A 64 20.73 -1.96 -1.15
CA LYS A 64 21.59 -1.97 -2.35
C LYS A 64 22.00 -0.57 -2.79
N ARG A 65 21.07 0.38 -2.73
CA ARG A 65 21.30 1.77 -3.13
C ARG A 65 22.16 2.53 -2.12
N LEU A 66 21.99 2.28 -0.83
CA LEU A 66 22.67 3.00 0.24
C LEU A 66 24.05 2.40 0.57
N ARG A 67 24.16 1.08 0.59
CA ARG A 67 25.36 0.34 1.00
C ARG A 67 25.52 -0.94 0.17
N PRO A 68 25.86 -0.82 -1.14
CA PRO A 68 26.04 -1.97 -2.02
C PRO A 68 27.26 -2.85 -1.65
N ASP A 69 28.08 -2.39 -0.73
CA ASP A 69 29.26 -3.08 -0.18
C ASP A 69 28.91 -4.09 0.93
N LEU A 70 27.68 -4.06 1.45
CA LEU A 70 27.24 -4.96 2.52
C LEU A 70 26.55 -6.22 1.95
N ASP A 71 26.42 -7.23 2.81
CA ASP A 71 25.58 -8.40 2.54
C ASP A 71 24.11 -7.97 2.61
N ILE A 72 23.48 -7.84 1.46
CA ILE A 72 22.13 -7.28 1.30
C ILE A 72 21.08 -8.11 2.06
N GLU A 73 21.19 -9.44 1.98
CA GLU A 73 20.24 -10.35 2.63
C GLU A 73 20.36 -10.27 4.16
N ALA A 74 21.60 -10.26 4.68
CA ALA A 74 21.84 -10.11 6.11
C ALA A 74 21.33 -8.74 6.63
N GLU A 75 21.55 -7.66 5.88
CA GLU A 75 21.09 -6.31 6.26
C GLU A 75 19.57 -6.18 6.16
N ASN A 76 18.95 -6.87 5.20
CA ASN A 76 17.50 -6.91 5.10
C ASN A 76 16.86 -7.54 6.34
N LEU A 77 17.42 -8.64 6.82
CA LEU A 77 16.98 -9.28 8.07
C LEU A 77 17.15 -8.37 9.29
N VAL A 78 18.20 -7.53 9.33
CA VAL A 78 18.38 -6.54 10.42
C VAL A 78 17.25 -5.50 10.41
N ILE A 79 16.92 -4.92 9.26
CA ILE A 79 15.82 -3.96 9.12
C ILE A 79 14.49 -4.62 9.48
N GLU A 80 14.22 -5.77 8.91
CA GLU A 80 12.98 -6.52 9.15
C GLU A 80 12.77 -6.81 10.64
N ASN A 81 13.82 -7.26 11.34
CA ASN A 81 13.74 -7.49 12.78
C ASN A 81 13.43 -6.21 13.56
N PHE A 82 14.03 -5.06 13.19
CA PHE A 82 13.72 -3.79 13.84
C PHE A 82 12.26 -3.39 13.63
N GLU A 83 11.73 -3.58 12.43
CA GLU A 83 10.36 -3.24 12.09
C GLU A 83 9.33 -4.21 12.70
N ILE A 84 9.68 -5.48 12.88
CA ILE A 84 8.86 -6.47 13.59
C ILE A 84 8.82 -6.19 15.10
N GLU A 85 9.97 -5.81 15.69
CA GLU A 85 10.08 -5.50 17.11
C GLU A 85 9.40 -4.17 17.48
N ASP A 86 9.36 -3.21 16.56
CA ASP A 86 8.82 -1.86 16.78
C ASP A 86 7.48 -1.66 16.08
N THR A 87 6.41 -1.98 16.76
CA THR A 87 5.04 -1.70 16.31
C THR A 87 4.42 -0.47 16.95
N GLU A 88 5.21 0.33 17.68
CA GLU A 88 4.71 1.54 18.35
C GLU A 88 4.20 2.55 17.31
N GLY A 89 2.96 3.02 17.52
CA GLY A 89 2.30 3.95 16.62
C GLY A 89 1.77 3.34 15.31
N VAL A 90 1.90 2.02 15.10
CA VAL A 90 1.17 1.35 14.01
C VAL A 90 -0.32 1.42 14.33
N ALA A 91 -1.08 2.08 13.48
CA ALA A 91 -2.49 2.34 13.71
C ALA A 91 -3.29 2.25 12.40
N LEU A 92 -4.55 1.85 12.54
CA LEU A 92 -5.52 1.82 11.45
C LEU A 92 -5.73 3.22 10.88
N LEU A 93 -5.69 3.36 9.56
CA LEU A 93 -5.97 4.63 8.93
C LEU A 93 -7.48 4.96 8.90
N PRO A 94 -7.82 6.28 8.86
CA PRO A 94 -9.21 6.71 8.88
C PRO A 94 -10.04 6.12 7.74
N GLY A 95 -11.26 5.64 8.07
CA GLY A 95 -12.20 5.06 7.12
C GLY A 95 -12.05 3.56 6.88
N ILE A 96 -10.88 2.97 7.14
CA ILE A 96 -10.56 1.56 6.82
C ILE A 96 -11.44 0.58 7.56
N GLN A 97 -11.68 0.78 8.86
CA GLN A 97 -12.55 -0.11 9.64
C GLN A 97 -13.94 -0.25 9.00
N ARG A 98 -14.54 0.88 8.60
CA ARG A 98 -15.85 0.91 7.95
C ARG A 98 -15.81 0.30 6.56
N LEU A 99 -14.76 0.60 5.80
CA LEU A 99 -14.56 0.06 4.45
C LEU A 99 -14.48 -1.46 4.48
N LEU A 100 -13.57 -2.03 5.29
CA LEU A 100 -13.39 -3.48 5.41
C LEU A 100 -14.64 -4.19 5.96
N ALA A 101 -15.40 -3.57 6.89
CA ALA A 101 -16.64 -4.13 7.40
C ALA A 101 -17.75 -4.22 6.34
N ALA A 102 -17.70 -3.38 5.30
CA ALA A 102 -18.66 -3.39 4.19
C ALA A 102 -18.28 -4.35 3.05
N LEU A 103 -17.07 -4.88 3.05
CA LEU A 103 -16.56 -5.74 1.98
C LEU A 103 -16.77 -7.22 2.30
N PRO A 104 -17.21 -8.04 1.32
CA PRO A 104 -17.17 -9.50 1.42
C PRO A 104 -15.70 -9.95 1.57
N LYS A 105 -15.45 -10.94 2.43
CA LYS A 105 -14.10 -11.40 2.78
C LYS A 105 -13.30 -11.97 1.59
N ASP A 106 -14.00 -12.50 0.61
CA ASP A 106 -13.46 -13.10 -0.61
C ASP A 106 -13.26 -12.09 -1.75
N ARG A 107 -13.55 -10.81 -1.53
CA ARG A 107 -13.49 -9.76 -2.54
C ARG A 107 -12.35 -8.76 -2.32
N TRP A 108 -11.45 -9.02 -1.41
CA TRP A 108 -10.29 -8.18 -1.20
C TRP A 108 -9.09 -8.97 -0.67
N THR A 109 -7.90 -8.44 -0.94
CA THR A 109 -6.66 -8.93 -0.36
C THR A 109 -5.66 -7.79 -0.19
N VAL A 110 -4.54 -8.11 0.48
CA VAL A 110 -3.41 -7.20 0.69
C VAL A 110 -2.30 -7.52 -0.30
N VAL A 111 -1.72 -6.48 -0.88
CA VAL A 111 -0.58 -6.53 -1.80
C VAL A 111 0.48 -5.56 -1.32
N THR A 112 1.48 -6.05 -0.59
CA THR A 112 2.48 -5.23 0.08
C THR A 112 3.90 -5.55 -0.37
N SER A 113 4.81 -4.58 -0.26
CA SER A 113 6.25 -4.76 -0.43
C SER A 113 6.95 -5.28 0.83
N ALA A 114 6.23 -5.41 1.95
CA ALA A 114 6.75 -6.02 3.17
C ALA A 114 6.88 -7.54 3.03
N THR A 115 7.76 -8.14 3.82
CA THR A 115 7.83 -9.59 3.98
C THR A 115 6.59 -10.13 4.69
N GLU A 116 6.30 -11.42 4.55
CA GLU A 116 5.11 -12.01 5.17
C GLU A 116 5.10 -11.87 6.70
N PRO A 117 6.21 -12.14 7.43
CA PRO A 117 6.25 -11.94 8.88
C PRO A 117 5.94 -10.49 9.29
N LEU A 118 6.57 -9.52 8.62
CA LEU A 118 6.35 -8.10 8.90
C LEU A 118 4.91 -7.68 8.59
N ALA A 119 4.37 -8.08 7.45
CA ALA A 119 3.00 -7.77 7.06
C ALA A 119 1.98 -8.27 8.10
N ARG A 120 2.13 -9.51 8.58
CA ARG A 120 1.25 -10.09 9.60
C ARG A 120 1.33 -9.36 10.93
N VAL A 121 2.53 -9.01 11.37
CA VAL A 121 2.73 -8.24 12.62
C VAL A 121 2.08 -6.85 12.53
N ARG A 122 2.30 -6.13 11.43
CA ARG A 122 1.72 -4.80 11.20
C ARG A 122 0.20 -4.82 11.10
N LEU A 123 -0.38 -5.75 10.33
CA LEU A 123 -1.83 -5.90 10.21
C LEU A 123 -2.46 -6.22 11.56
N ALA A 124 -1.84 -7.12 12.34
CA ALA A 124 -2.30 -7.45 13.69
C ALA A 124 -2.23 -6.25 14.64
N ALA A 125 -1.13 -5.48 14.62
CA ALA A 125 -0.97 -4.26 15.41
C ALA A 125 -2.01 -3.19 15.03
N GLY A 126 -2.36 -3.07 13.75
CA GLY A 126 -3.43 -2.21 13.24
C GLY A 126 -4.85 -2.75 13.53
N GLY A 127 -5.00 -3.95 14.12
CA GLY A 127 -6.31 -4.54 14.39
C GLY A 127 -7.06 -5.01 13.14
N ILE A 128 -6.36 -5.28 12.04
CA ILE A 128 -6.95 -5.74 10.79
C ILE A 128 -7.01 -7.27 10.77
N PRO A 129 -8.16 -7.87 10.43
CA PRO A 129 -8.23 -9.30 10.17
C PRO A 129 -7.29 -9.66 9.01
N VAL A 130 -6.24 -10.44 9.30
CA VAL A 130 -5.27 -10.84 8.27
C VAL A 130 -5.95 -11.82 7.32
N PRO A 131 -6.03 -11.54 6.00
CA PRO A 131 -6.53 -12.50 5.03
C PRO A 131 -5.71 -13.80 5.06
N GLU A 132 -6.34 -14.93 4.73
CA GLU A 132 -5.65 -16.22 4.69
C GLU A 132 -4.43 -16.18 3.75
N ARG A 133 -4.60 -15.53 2.61
CA ARG A 133 -3.57 -15.33 1.61
C ARG A 133 -3.40 -13.85 1.30
N ILE A 134 -2.17 -13.39 1.26
CA ILE A 134 -1.74 -12.03 0.93
C ILE A 134 -0.58 -12.11 -0.07
N VAL A 135 -0.36 -11.05 -0.83
CA VAL A 135 0.84 -10.91 -1.68
C VAL A 135 1.87 -10.10 -0.91
N THR A 136 3.05 -10.66 -0.72
CA THR A 136 4.17 -10.08 0.02
C THR A 136 5.42 -10.02 -0.85
N ALA A 137 6.52 -9.52 -0.31
CA ALA A 137 7.80 -9.44 -1.03
C ALA A 137 8.25 -10.79 -1.61
N GLU A 138 8.00 -11.89 -0.89
CA GLU A 138 8.39 -13.26 -1.28
C GLU A 138 7.44 -13.88 -2.32
N SER A 139 6.26 -13.29 -2.51
CA SER A 139 5.25 -13.82 -3.44
C SER A 139 5.60 -13.55 -4.91
N VAL A 140 6.56 -12.65 -5.18
CA VAL A 140 6.87 -12.13 -6.52
C VAL A 140 8.38 -12.02 -6.73
N GLN A 141 8.79 -12.07 -7.99
CA GLN A 141 10.20 -11.85 -8.35
C GLN A 141 10.51 -10.36 -8.45
N GLU A 142 9.64 -9.61 -9.12
CA GLU A 142 9.77 -8.18 -9.32
C GLU A 142 8.77 -7.42 -8.42
N GLY A 143 9.29 -6.53 -7.56
CA GLY A 143 8.47 -5.66 -6.71
C GLY A 143 7.94 -4.44 -7.46
N LYS A 144 7.06 -3.65 -6.80
CA LYS A 144 6.59 -2.35 -7.30
C LYS A 144 7.80 -1.46 -7.69
N PRO A 145 7.82 -0.81 -8.87
CA PRO A 145 6.71 -0.49 -9.77
C PRO A 145 6.39 -1.55 -10.83
N HIS A 146 7.03 -2.74 -10.81
CA HIS A 146 6.64 -3.82 -11.71
C HIS A 146 5.20 -4.27 -11.44
N PRO A 147 4.38 -4.65 -12.46
CA PRO A 147 2.97 -5.01 -12.26
C PRO A 147 2.75 -6.34 -11.55
N GLU A 148 3.78 -7.19 -11.44
CA GLU A 148 3.68 -8.55 -10.91
C GLU A 148 2.93 -8.66 -9.57
N PRO A 149 3.15 -7.77 -8.56
CA PRO A 149 2.43 -7.86 -7.28
C PRO A 149 0.91 -7.74 -7.45
N TYR A 150 0.43 -6.82 -8.28
CA TYR A 150 -1.00 -6.63 -8.48
C TYR A 150 -1.61 -7.67 -9.42
N LEU A 151 -0.85 -8.19 -10.39
CA LEU A 151 -1.25 -9.36 -11.17
C LEU A 151 -1.42 -10.59 -10.27
N ALA A 152 -0.48 -10.82 -9.34
CA ALA A 152 -0.58 -11.88 -8.34
C ALA A 152 -1.78 -11.68 -7.41
N GLY A 153 -2.06 -10.45 -6.97
CA GLY A 153 -3.23 -10.11 -6.16
C GLY A 153 -4.55 -10.40 -6.85
N ALA A 154 -4.68 -10.03 -8.12
CA ALA A 154 -5.86 -10.33 -8.94
C ALA A 154 -6.04 -11.85 -9.12
N ALA A 155 -4.96 -12.56 -9.45
CA ALA A 155 -4.96 -14.02 -9.58
C ALA A 155 -5.34 -14.71 -8.26
N LEU A 156 -4.93 -14.18 -7.11
CA LEU A 156 -5.25 -14.71 -5.79
C LEU A 156 -6.74 -14.62 -5.48
N LEU A 157 -7.44 -13.60 -6.00
CA LEU A 157 -8.90 -13.47 -5.95
C LEU A 157 -9.63 -14.21 -7.06
N GLY A 158 -8.92 -14.83 -8.02
CA GLY A 158 -9.51 -15.46 -9.19
C GLY A 158 -10.13 -14.49 -10.18
N LEU A 159 -9.61 -13.25 -10.23
CA LEU A 159 -10.12 -12.15 -11.05
C LEU A 159 -9.12 -11.73 -12.12
N ARG A 160 -9.62 -11.05 -13.14
CA ARG A 160 -8.77 -10.33 -14.10
C ARG A 160 -8.36 -8.98 -13.51
N PRO A 161 -7.17 -8.47 -13.82
CA PRO A 161 -6.70 -7.17 -13.29
C PRO A 161 -7.68 -6.01 -13.57
N GLU A 162 -8.27 -5.97 -14.76
CA GLU A 162 -9.24 -4.94 -15.16
C GLU A 162 -10.57 -4.99 -14.37
N ASP A 163 -10.85 -6.09 -13.68
CA ASP A 163 -11.98 -6.24 -12.76
C ASP A 163 -11.62 -5.79 -11.32
N CYS A 164 -10.37 -5.37 -11.07
CA CYS A 164 -9.88 -5.00 -9.75
C CYS A 164 -9.64 -3.50 -9.60
N VAL A 165 -9.86 -3.01 -8.37
CA VAL A 165 -9.44 -1.68 -7.92
C VAL A 165 -8.25 -1.83 -6.98
N VAL A 166 -7.20 -1.06 -7.23
CA VAL A 166 -6.02 -0.92 -6.36
C VAL A 166 -6.19 0.33 -5.49
N PHE A 167 -5.95 0.21 -4.19
CA PHE A 167 -5.75 1.34 -3.29
C PHE A 167 -4.27 1.47 -2.95
N GLU A 168 -3.71 2.67 -3.17
CA GLU A 168 -2.29 2.98 -3.03
C GLU A 168 -2.04 4.39 -2.48
N ASP A 169 -0.81 4.65 -2.02
CA ASP A 169 -0.36 5.96 -1.57
C ASP A 169 1.04 6.34 -2.09
N ALA A 170 1.73 5.40 -2.75
CA ALA A 170 3.09 5.56 -3.27
C ALA A 170 3.15 5.57 -4.81
N ALA A 171 4.11 6.33 -5.36
CA ALA A 171 4.33 6.41 -6.80
C ALA A 171 4.59 5.04 -7.43
N SER A 172 5.50 4.25 -6.84
CA SER A 172 5.83 2.91 -7.33
C SER A 172 4.63 1.97 -7.34
N GLY A 173 3.75 2.08 -6.36
CA GLY A 173 2.56 1.25 -6.28
C GLY A 173 1.47 1.68 -7.26
N THR A 174 1.26 2.99 -7.46
CA THR A 174 0.32 3.48 -8.49
C THR A 174 0.77 3.09 -9.90
N GLU A 175 2.07 3.18 -10.19
CA GLU A 175 2.66 2.71 -11.44
C GLU A 175 2.44 1.21 -11.64
N ALA A 176 2.68 0.39 -10.61
CA ALA A 176 2.47 -1.06 -10.65
C ALA A 176 1.01 -1.44 -10.90
N GLY A 177 0.06 -0.79 -10.20
CA GLY A 177 -1.37 -1.02 -10.37
C GLY A 177 -1.86 -0.65 -11.76
N HIS A 178 -1.43 0.50 -12.26
CA HIS A 178 -1.74 0.97 -13.62
C HIS A 178 -1.15 0.03 -14.69
N ALA A 179 0.13 -0.36 -14.54
CA ALA A 179 0.79 -1.29 -15.46
C ALA A 179 0.16 -2.70 -15.44
N ALA A 180 -0.42 -3.11 -14.32
CA ALA A 180 -1.19 -4.34 -14.23
C ALA A 180 -2.55 -4.28 -14.95
N GLY A 181 -3.02 -3.09 -15.31
CA GLY A 181 -4.32 -2.87 -15.94
C GLY A 181 -5.48 -2.74 -14.94
N CYS A 182 -5.19 -2.51 -13.66
CA CYS A 182 -6.18 -2.23 -12.63
C CYS A 182 -6.63 -0.75 -12.67
N THR A 183 -7.83 -0.47 -12.15
CA THR A 183 -8.18 0.91 -11.79
C THR A 183 -7.48 1.28 -10.48
N VAL A 184 -6.75 2.40 -10.46
CA VAL A 184 -5.97 2.84 -9.30
C VAL A 184 -6.60 4.05 -8.63
N ILE A 185 -6.93 3.92 -7.35
CA ILE A 185 -7.37 5.02 -6.48
C ILE A 185 -6.25 5.27 -5.47
N ALA A 186 -5.64 6.45 -5.49
CA ALA A 186 -4.56 6.76 -4.57
C ALA A 186 -4.98 7.79 -3.51
N THR A 187 -4.42 7.64 -2.30
CA THR A 187 -4.52 8.64 -1.23
C THR A 187 -3.28 9.52 -1.22
N THR A 188 -3.46 10.77 -0.78
CA THR A 188 -2.33 11.70 -0.60
C THR A 188 -1.75 11.62 0.82
N PHE A 189 -1.75 10.43 1.43
CA PHE A 189 -1.28 10.23 2.79
C PHE A 189 0.22 10.45 2.94
N SER A 190 1.02 9.78 2.11
CA SER A 190 2.49 9.79 2.22
C SER A 190 3.19 10.55 1.09
N HIS A 191 2.51 10.76 -0.04
CA HIS A 191 3.10 11.32 -1.25
C HIS A 191 2.30 12.51 -1.80
N SER A 192 2.98 13.37 -2.59
CA SER A 192 2.34 14.51 -3.25
C SER A 192 1.50 14.08 -4.46
N VAL A 193 0.53 14.91 -4.82
CA VAL A 193 -0.34 14.70 -6.00
C VAL A 193 0.47 14.48 -7.29
N GLU A 194 1.57 15.22 -7.44
CA GLU A 194 2.43 15.16 -8.63
C GLU A 194 3.11 13.79 -8.76
N SER A 195 3.49 13.19 -7.64
CA SER A 195 4.15 11.87 -7.63
C SER A 195 3.19 10.71 -7.90
N LEU A 196 1.89 10.91 -7.69
CA LEU A 196 0.86 9.90 -7.89
C LEU A 196 0.24 9.95 -9.30
N ALA A 197 1.03 10.37 -10.29
CA ALA A 197 0.58 10.63 -11.66
C ALA A 197 -0.03 9.42 -12.36
N ALA A 198 0.29 8.20 -11.97
CA ALA A 198 -0.24 6.97 -12.55
C ALA A 198 -1.62 6.55 -12.01
N ALA A 199 -2.12 7.18 -10.92
CA ALA A 199 -3.44 6.88 -10.39
C ALA A 199 -4.56 7.43 -11.29
N ASP A 200 -5.67 6.70 -11.43
CA ASP A 200 -6.88 7.17 -12.14
C ASP A 200 -7.65 8.18 -11.30
N TYR A 201 -7.64 8.02 -9.99
CA TYR A 201 -8.32 8.90 -9.04
C TYR A 201 -7.45 9.18 -7.82
N LEU A 202 -7.54 10.41 -7.32
CA LEU A 202 -6.90 10.83 -6.07
C LEU A 202 -7.96 11.18 -5.04
N VAL A 203 -7.76 10.72 -3.81
CA VAL A 203 -8.59 11.08 -2.66
C VAL A 203 -7.70 11.52 -1.50
N ALA A 204 -8.22 12.36 -0.60
CA ALA A 204 -7.45 12.77 0.58
C ALA A 204 -7.23 11.61 1.55
N ASP A 205 -8.28 10.82 1.77
CA ASP A 205 -8.32 9.61 2.61
C ASP A 205 -9.51 8.73 2.22
N LEU A 206 -9.72 7.62 2.94
CA LEU A 206 -10.80 6.69 2.67
C LEU A 206 -12.05 6.87 3.57
N THR A 207 -12.15 7.96 4.35
CA THR A 207 -13.30 8.24 5.22
C THR A 207 -14.59 8.45 4.45
N GLY A 208 -14.51 9.05 3.26
CA GLY A 208 -15.62 9.31 2.35
C GLY A 208 -15.99 8.14 1.42
N MET A 209 -15.24 7.02 1.47
CA MET A 209 -15.46 5.89 0.58
C MET A 209 -16.74 5.13 0.95
N GLY A 210 -17.69 5.08 0.02
CA GLY A 210 -18.88 4.23 0.10
C GLY A 210 -18.69 2.94 -0.67
N VAL A 211 -19.26 1.83 -0.15
CA VAL A 211 -19.26 0.52 -0.81
C VAL A 211 -20.68 0.00 -0.90
N ARG A 212 -21.06 -0.48 -2.07
CA ARG A 212 -22.30 -1.21 -2.29
C ARG A 212 -21.99 -2.55 -2.94
N ASN A 213 -22.40 -3.63 -2.29
CA ASN A 213 -22.34 -4.98 -2.86
C ASN A 213 -23.50 -5.13 -3.86
N LEU A 214 -23.19 -5.45 -5.11
CA LEU A 214 -24.15 -5.62 -6.20
C LEU A 214 -24.50 -7.11 -6.44
N GLY A 215 -23.89 -8.04 -5.69
CA GLY A 215 -24.01 -9.48 -5.85
C GLY A 215 -22.83 -10.12 -6.57
N GLU A 216 -22.88 -11.44 -6.68
CA GLU A 216 -21.73 -12.23 -7.18
C GLU A 216 -21.34 -11.87 -8.62
N GLN A 217 -22.33 -11.65 -9.49
CA GLN A 217 -22.09 -11.37 -10.90
C GLN A 217 -21.64 -9.94 -11.16
N ASP A 218 -22.28 -8.97 -10.48
CA ASP A 218 -22.08 -7.53 -10.69
C ASP A 218 -20.97 -6.93 -9.81
N GLY A 219 -20.51 -7.65 -8.78
CA GLY A 219 -19.40 -7.28 -7.93
C GLY A 219 -19.72 -6.15 -6.95
N LEU A 220 -18.90 -5.13 -6.93
CA LEU A 220 -18.92 -4.00 -6.00
C LEU A 220 -19.05 -2.68 -6.75
N GLU A 221 -19.72 -1.71 -6.14
CA GLU A 221 -19.68 -0.30 -6.55
C GLU A 221 -19.06 0.53 -5.43
N LEU A 222 -17.97 1.20 -5.75
CA LEU A 222 -17.31 2.18 -4.90
C LEU A 222 -17.85 3.58 -5.24
N SER A 223 -18.11 4.39 -4.23
CA SER A 223 -18.53 5.79 -4.41
C SER A 223 -17.69 6.72 -3.55
N PHE A 224 -17.15 7.77 -4.12
CA PHE A 224 -16.24 8.71 -3.45
C PHE A 224 -16.18 10.04 -4.18
N THR A 225 -15.62 11.06 -3.53
CA THR A 225 -15.35 12.36 -4.16
C THR A 225 -13.84 12.50 -4.36
N PRO A 226 -13.35 12.48 -5.61
CA PRO A 226 -11.94 12.65 -5.90
C PRO A 226 -11.50 14.10 -5.63
N LEU A 227 -10.20 14.31 -5.41
CA LEU A 227 -9.60 15.63 -5.36
C LEU A 227 -9.77 16.32 -6.72
N ALA A 228 -10.07 17.63 -6.71
CA ALA A 228 -10.18 18.41 -7.93
C ALA A 228 -8.80 18.66 -8.56
N GLY A 229 -8.70 18.58 -9.87
CA GLY A 229 -7.47 18.97 -10.59
C GLY A 229 -6.83 17.91 -11.47
N ARG A 230 -7.62 16.90 -11.88
CA ARG A 230 -7.28 16.02 -13.03
C ARG A 230 -8.40 15.97 -14.03
#